data_b9e98633f1a8d27ad6d11106c0c72979
#
_entry.id   b9e98633f1a8d27ad6d11106c0c72979
#
_cell.length_a   1.000
_cell.length_b   1.000
_cell.length_c   1.000
_cell.angle_alpha   90.00
_cell.angle_beta   90.00
_cell.angle_gamma   90.00
#
_symmetry.space_group_name_H-M   'P 1'
#
loop_
_entity.id
_entity.type
_entity.pdbx_description
1 polymer ?
#
loop_
_entity_poly.entity_id
_entity_poly.type
_entity_poly.pdbx_seq_one_letter_code
_entity_poly.pdbx_strand_id
1 'polypeptide(L)'
;LGRFDQLLQENELGNSACGKILMGKLMTGLALAGLLSIAATSALAQEEKVLNIYNWSDYIGDDTLANFQKETGIKVRYDTFDSNETLHAKLVAGKTGYDIVVPSSNWAKIQIDGGLFTKLDKSKIATYGNLDPFVMKQLASMDAGNQHIVPWMWGTTTVGINVDKLKAALGGMPMPDNAWDLIFKPEYAEKAKSCGISVLDSGDEIFPAALRYLGKPPYSKNPADYQAAGKLLERIRPNISLFSSSGYINDLAGGSLCLVIGWNGDISIAAARAKEAKNGNNIQVLLPKTGAVLFFDTMAIPVDAQHVENAYKFISYIYRSEVNAGLVNKVLYANPVPSAAKFIKPEVLNNKAVFMAPEDLNRMVPPEAVSSDIRRLRTRLYTTFKTGL
;
A
#
# COMPACT_ATOMS: atom_id res chain seq x y z
N LEU A 1 32.27 -25.66 -42.91
CA LEU A 1 32.84 -27.00 -43.03
C LEU A 1 32.10 -27.96 -42.12
N GLY A 2 31.14 -28.74 -42.44
CA GLY A 2 30.97 -29.61 -43.53
C GLY A 2 30.18 -30.82 -43.04
N ARG A 3 29.16 -31.19 -43.81
CA ARG A 3 28.58 -32.54 -43.93
C ARG A 3 27.89 -33.15 -42.69
N PHE A 4 26.58 -33.46 -42.79
CA PHE A 4 26.02 -34.65 -43.45
C PHE A 4 24.54 -34.40 -43.77
N ASP A 5 24.25 -34.21 -45.05
CA ASP A 5 23.03 -34.61 -45.72
C ASP A 5 23.07 -36.12 -45.99
N GLN A 6 21.88 -36.67 -46.19
CA GLN A 6 21.51 -38.00 -46.72
C GLN A 6 20.98 -38.99 -45.69
N LEU A 7 19.66 -39.22 -45.77
CA LEU A 7 19.11 -40.45 -46.30
C LEU A 7 17.56 -40.31 -46.37
N LEU A 8 17.13 -39.95 -47.56
CA LEU A 8 15.79 -40.21 -48.08
C LEU A 8 15.81 -41.60 -48.74
N GLN A 9 14.65 -42.13 -48.85
CA GLN A 9 14.14 -43.13 -49.80
C GLN A 9 13.97 -44.57 -49.36
N GLU A 10 12.71 -44.87 -49.51
CA GLU A 10 12.09 -46.01 -50.20
C GLU A 10 11.85 -47.29 -49.41
N ASN A 11 10.55 -47.64 -49.30
CA ASN A 11 10.04 -48.74 -50.07
C ASN A 11 8.50 -48.81 -49.98
N GLU A 12 7.93 -48.63 -51.18
CA GLU A 12 6.60 -49.08 -51.54
C GLU A 12 6.62 -50.57 -51.89
N LEU A 13 5.38 -51.09 -51.91
CA LEU A 13 4.92 -52.25 -52.67
C LEU A 13 4.70 -53.59 -51.94
N GLY A 14 3.43 -54.01 -52.09
CA GLY A 14 3.11 -55.43 -52.00
C GLY A 14 1.63 -55.73 -51.76
N ASN A 15 0.82 -55.40 -52.73
CA ASN A 15 -0.35 -56.04 -53.33
C ASN A 15 -0.80 -57.41 -52.81
N SER A 16 -2.08 -57.60 -52.66
CA SER A 16 -3.00 -58.46 -53.49
C SER A 16 -3.95 -59.33 -52.68
N ALA A 17 -5.17 -59.00 -52.77
CA ALA A 17 -6.28 -59.71 -53.38
C ALA A 17 -6.91 -60.93 -52.68
N CYS A 18 -8.19 -60.86 -52.74
CA CYS A 18 -9.19 -61.93 -53.03
C CYS A 18 -9.87 -62.67 -51.90
N GLY A 19 -11.20 -62.59 -51.94
CA GLY A 19 -12.08 -63.53 -51.28
C GLY A 19 -13.52 -63.00 -51.11
N LYS A 20 -14.26 -63.07 -52.18
CA LYS A 20 -15.74 -62.80 -52.25
C LYS A 20 -16.58 -63.85 -51.56
N ILE A 21 -17.82 -63.42 -51.16
CA ILE A 21 -19.10 -64.14 -51.11
C ILE A 21 -19.43 -64.79 -49.75
N LEU A 22 -20.50 -64.38 -49.11
CA LEU A 22 -21.85 -64.89 -49.28
C LEU A 22 -22.89 -64.09 -48.43
N MET A 23 -24.04 -63.88 -49.10
CA MET A 23 -25.27 -63.32 -48.57
C MET A 23 -25.92 -64.20 -47.46
N GLY A 24 -26.59 -63.55 -46.56
CA GLY A 24 -27.53 -64.17 -45.64
C GLY A 24 -28.39 -63.15 -44.85
N LYS A 25 -29.60 -63.12 -45.24
CA LYS A 25 -30.73 -62.27 -44.85
C LYS A 25 -31.09 -62.22 -43.37
N LEU A 26 -31.76 -61.10 -43.05
CA LEU A 26 -32.82 -60.85 -42.07
C LEU A 26 -32.50 -60.92 -40.58
N MET A 27 -32.67 -59.81 -39.83
CA MET A 27 -33.93 -59.47 -39.17
C MET A 27 -33.81 -58.22 -38.36
N THR A 28 -34.82 -57.40 -38.50
CA THR A 28 -35.21 -56.26 -37.67
C THR A 28 -34.84 -56.37 -36.20
N GLY A 29 -34.11 -55.32 -35.72
CA GLY A 29 -33.96 -55.03 -34.30
C GLY A 29 -33.82 -53.52 -34.11
N LEU A 30 -34.91 -52.85 -33.72
CA LEU A 30 -34.91 -51.48 -33.25
C LEU A 30 -33.93 -51.39 -32.09
N ALA A 31 -32.77 -50.77 -32.29
CA ALA A 31 -31.92 -50.31 -31.22
C ALA A 31 -32.00 -48.80 -31.18
N LEU A 32 -32.76 -48.31 -30.22
CA LEU A 32 -32.81 -46.93 -29.75
C LEU A 32 -31.39 -46.53 -29.29
N ALA A 33 -30.59 -46.01 -30.20
CA ALA A 33 -29.34 -45.35 -29.83
C ALA A 33 -29.68 -43.99 -29.23
N GLY A 34 -29.85 -43.99 -27.90
CA GLY A 34 -29.95 -42.77 -27.13
C GLY A 34 -28.68 -41.95 -27.33
N LEU A 35 -28.82 -40.83 -28.01
CA LEU A 35 -27.87 -39.72 -27.98
C LEU A 35 -27.78 -39.21 -26.54
N LEU A 36 -26.87 -39.75 -25.74
CA LEU A 36 -26.38 -39.09 -24.55
C LEU A 36 -25.57 -37.88 -25.04
N SER A 37 -26.28 -36.77 -25.26
CA SER A 37 -25.70 -35.46 -25.26
C SER A 37 -25.11 -35.24 -23.88
N ILE A 38 -23.82 -35.54 -23.70
CA ILE A 38 -23.04 -35.05 -22.59
C ILE A 38 -22.95 -33.55 -22.82
N ALA A 39 -23.93 -32.79 -22.32
CA ALA A 39 -23.80 -31.40 -22.06
C ALA A 39 -22.67 -31.30 -21.02
N ALA A 40 -21.43 -31.15 -21.50
CA ALA A 40 -20.34 -30.66 -20.70
C ALA A 40 -20.74 -29.23 -20.31
N THR A 41 -21.57 -29.09 -19.28
CA THR A 41 -21.61 -27.87 -18.50
C THR A 41 -20.22 -27.72 -17.99
N SER A 42 -19.45 -26.81 -18.62
CA SER A 42 -18.27 -26.20 -18.01
C SER A 42 -18.79 -25.57 -16.71
N ALA A 43 -18.85 -26.38 -15.64
CA ALA A 43 -18.91 -25.84 -14.31
C ALA A 43 -17.65 -25.00 -14.24
N LEU A 44 -17.81 -23.68 -14.42
CA LEU A 44 -16.81 -22.71 -14.00
C LEU A 44 -16.49 -23.12 -12.56
N ALA A 45 -15.34 -23.74 -12.35
CA ALA A 45 -14.93 -24.17 -11.03
C ALA A 45 -15.07 -22.91 -10.15
N GLN A 46 -16.00 -22.97 -9.21
CA GLN A 46 -16.23 -21.85 -8.31
C GLN A 46 -14.90 -21.64 -7.58
N GLU A 47 -14.38 -20.42 -7.67
CA GLU A 47 -13.15 -20.02 -7.01
C GLU A 47 -13.18 -20.42 -5.53
N GLU A 48 -12.10 -20.96 -5.00
CA GLU A 48 -12.00 -21.36 -3.60
C GLU A 48 -12.37 -20.17 -2.70
N LYS A 49 -13.12 -20.42 -1.62
CA LYS A 49 -13.55 -19.37 -0.71
C LYS A 49 -12.43 -18.93 0.25
N VAL A 50 -11.34 -18.45 -0.33
CA VAL A 50 -10.16 -17.93 0.35
C VAL A 50 -9.80 -16.58 -0.25
N LEU A 51 -9.22 -15.70 0.54
CA LEU A 51 -8.66 -14.41 0.11
C LEU A 51 -7.41 -14.11 0.94
N ASN A 52 -6.29 -13.89 0.27
CA ASN A 52 -5.02 -13.57 0.90
C ASN A 52 -4.70 -12.09 0.68
N ILE A 53 -4.57 -11.33 1.76
CA ILE A 53 -4.33 -9.89 1.73
C ILE A 53 -2.98 -9.59 2.38
N TYR A 54 -2.19 -8.72 1.75
CA TYR A 54 -0.95 -8.20 2.28
C TYR A 54 -1.03 -6.68 2.40
N ASN A 55 -1.12 -6.18 3.62
CA ASN A 55 -1.38 -4.78 3.91
C ASN A 55 -0.38 -4.26 4.97
N TRP A 56 -0.47 -2.99 5.29
CA TRP A 56 0.31 -2.35 6.34
C TRP A 56 -0.14 -2.79 7.73
N SER A 57 0.78 -2.72 8.70
CA SER A 57 0.46 -2.91 10.12
C SER A 57 -0.51 -1.84 10.60
N ASP A 58 -1.37 -2.19 11.57
CA ASP A 58 -2.36 -1.27 12.18
C ASP A 58 -3.29 -0.54 11.17
N TYR A 59 -3.60 -1.16 10.01
CA TYR A 59 -4.25 -0.47 8.88
C TYR A 59 -5.57 -1.13 8.44
N ILE A 60 -6.29 -1.76 9.38
CA ILE A 60 -7.61 -2.39 9.16
C ILE A 60 -8.51 -2.17 10.37
N GLY A 61 -9.83 -2.12 10.17
CA GLY A 61 -10.82 -2.05 11.25
C GLY A 61 -10.98 -3.39 11.98
N ASP A 62 -11.21 -3.35 13.30
CA ASP A 62 -11.25 -4.53 14.16
C ASP A 62 -12.19 -5.63 13.64
N ASP A 63 -13.42 -5.26 13.22
CA ASP A 63 -14.45 -6.19 12.77
C ASP A 63 -14.52 -6.37 11.25
N THR A 64 -13.70 -5.65 10.49
CA THR A 64 -13.81 -5.58 9.01
C THR A 64 -13.69 -6.94 8.37
N LEU A 65 -12.65 -7.71 8.74
CA LEU A 65 -12.41 -9.04 8.18
C LEU A 65 -13.44 -10.06 8.66
N ALA A 66 -13.80 -10.03 9.95
CA ALA A 66 -14.78 -10.93 10.53
C ALA A 66 -16.17 -10.75 9.88
N ASN A 67 -16.59 -9.50 9.67
CA ASN A 67 -17.86 -9.18 9.01
C ASN A 67 -17.86 -9.59 7.55
N PHE A 68 -16.77 -9.35 6.80
CA PHE A 68 -16.62 -9.84 5.44
C PHE A 68 -16.71 -11.36 5.33
N GLN A 69 -16.00 -12.10 6.21
CA GLN A 69 -16.03 -13.54 6.26
C GLN A 69 -17.43 -14.07 6.59
N LYS A 70 -18.13 -13.43 7.54
CA LYS A 70 -19.50 -13.81 7.93
C LYS A 70 -20.50 -13.62 6.79
N GLU A 71 -20.36 -12.51 6.03
CA GLU A 71 -21.27 -12.17 4.94
C GLU A 71 -21.06 -13.06 3.71
N THR A 72 -19.79 -13.33 3.37
CA THR A 72 -19.45 -13.98 2.08
C THR A 72 -19.12 -15.45 2.19
N GLY A 73 -18.78 -15.91 3.38
CA GLY A 73 -18.21 -17.24 3.63
C GLY A 73 -16.77 -17.38 3.12
N ILE A 74 -16.12 -16.30 2.69
CA ILE A 74 -14.74 -16.28 2.21
C ILE A 74 -13.80 -16.13 3.42
N LYS A 75 -12.90 -17.09 3.63
CA LYS A 75 -11.87 -17.02 4.67
C LYS A 75 -10.78 -16.05 4.25
N VAL A 76 -10.42 -15.12 5.13
CA VAL A 76 -9.36 -14.13 4.87
C VAL A 76 -8.10 -14.52 5.63
N ARG A 77 -6.98 -14.63 4.92
CA ARG A 77 -5.64 -14.58 5.48
C ARG A 77 -5.12 -13.15 5.32
N TYR A 78 -4.70 -12.56 6.42
CA TYR A 78 -4.25 -11.17 6.43
C TYR A 78 -2.85 -11.10 7.03
N ASP A 79 -1.87 -10.82 6.18
CA ASP A 79 -0.47 -10.64 6.58
C ASP A 79 -0.09 -9.16 6.46
N THR A 80 0.92 -8.73 7.21
CA THR A 80 1.32 -7.33 7.25
C THR A 80 2.78 -7.11 6.85
N PHE A 81 3.05 -5.90 6.35
CA PHE A 81 4.38 -5.37 6.09
C PHE A 81 4.51 -3.95 6.65
N ASP A 82 5.72 -3.42 6.69
CA ASP A 82 6.05 -2.11 7.26
C ASP A 82 6.78 -1.18 6.28
N SER A 83 7.08 -1.65 5.06
CA SER A 83 7.72 -0.83 4.03
C SER A 83 7.33 -1.26 2.61
N ASN A 84 7.24 -0.28 1.71
CA ASN A 84 7.03 -0.55 0.28
C ASN A 84 8.17 -1.37 -0.33
N GLU A 85 9.39 -1.22 0.20
CA GLU A 85 10.57 -1.98 -0.22
C GLU A 85 10.37 -3.48 0.03
N THR A 86 9.84 -3.84 1.21
CA THR A 86 9.52 -5.24 1.57
C THR A 86 8.44 -5.81 0.64
N LEU A 87 7.35 -5.06 0.42
CA LEU A 87 6.31 -5.46 -0.52
C LEU A 87 6.85 -5.62 -1.95
N HIS A 88 7.63 -4.64 -2.43
CA HIS A 88 8.20 -4.67 -3.78
C HIS A 88 9.13 -5.87 -3.99
N ALA A 89 10.02 -6.16 -3.04
CA ALA A 89 10.90 -7.32 -3.09
C ALA A 89 10.10 -8.63 -3.21
N LYS A 90 9.00 -8.76 -2.44
CA LYS A 90 8.11 -9.93 -2.51
C LYS A 90 7.42 -10.05 -3.87
N LEU A 91 6.91 -8.95 -4.44
CA LEU A 91 6.25 -8.93 -5.75
C LEU A 91 7.23 -9.32 -6.89
N VAL A 92 8.45 -8.78 -6.85
CA VAL A 92 9.49 -9.09 -7.85
C VAL A 92 9.94 -10.54 -7.77
N ALA A 93 9.97 -11.14 -6.58
CA ALA A 93 10.30 -12.56 -6.42
C ALA A 93 9.23 -13.48 -7.05
N GLY A 94 7.99 -12.98 -7.21
CA GLY A 94 6.86 -13.74 -7.76
C GLY A 94 6.34 -14.83 -6.82
N LYS A 95 5.26 -15.49 -7.22
CA LYS A 95 4.56 -16.50 -6.42
C LYS A 95 4.24 -15.98 -5.01
N THR A 96 3.68 -14.79 -4.98
CA THR A 96 3.45 -14.05 -3.74
C THR A 96 2.47 -14.77 -2.80
N GLY A 97 1.50 -15.48 -3.38
CA GLY A 97 0.41 -16.12 -2.66
C GLY A 97 -0.64 -15.13 -2.15
N TYR A 98 -0.56 -13.86 -2.56
CA TYR A 98 -1.54 -12.83 -2.21
C TYR A 98 -2.46 -12.51 -3.37
N ASP A 99 -3.72 -12.19 -3.05
CA ASP A 99 -4.76 -11.80 -3.99
C ASP A 99 -4.96 -10.29 -4.01
N ILE A 100 -4.70 -9.62 -2.87
CA ILE A 100 -4.68 -8.16 -2.74
C ILE A 100 -3.40 -7.74 -2.04
N VAL A 101 -2.76 -6.71 -2.57
CA VAL A 101 -1.63 -6.02 -1.94
C VAL A 101 -1.91 -4.52 -1.87
N VAL A 102 -1.30 -3.82 -0.89
CA VAL A 102 -1.62 -2.42 -0.63
C VAL A 102 -0.36 -1.53 -0.71
N PRO A 103 0.20 -1.30 -1.93
CA PRO A 103 1.32 -0.39 -2.12
C PRO A 103 0.90 1.07 -2.06
N SER A 104 1.82 1.96 -1.70
CA SER A 104 1.66 3.39 -1.95
C SER A 104 1.75 3.69 -3.45
N SER A 105 1.00 4.69 -3.93
CA SER A 105 0.78 4.94 -5.36
C SER A 105 2.05 5.16 -6.19
N ASN A 106 3.08 5.81 -5.62
CA ASN A 106 4.38 6.00 -6.26
C ASN A 106 5.15 4.68 -6.47
N TRP A 107 4.99 3.72 -5.57
CA TRP A 107 5.52 2.36 -5.73
C TRP A 107 4.65 1.52 -6.66
N ALA A 108 3.33 1.68 -6.56
CA ALA A 108 2.41 1.04 -7.48
C ALA A 108 2.73 1.38 -8.95
N LYS A 109 3.07 2.66 -9.25
CA LYS A 109 3.55 3.07 -10.58
C LYS A 109 4.71 2.20 -11.08
N ILE A 110 5.71 1.96 -10.23
CA ILE A 110 6.88 1.16 -10.57
C ILE A 110 6.50 -0.31 -10.80
N GLN A 111 5.59 -0.81 -9.98
CA GLN A 111 5.10 -2.18 -10.04
C GLN A 111 4.21 -2.40 -11.26
N ILE A 112 3.40 -1.39 -11.65
CA ILE A 112 2.62 -1.38 -12.91
C ILE A 112 3.55 -1.41 -14.11
N ASP A 113 4.56 -0.53 -14.13
CA ASP A 113 5.55 -0.48 -15.23
C ASP A 113 6.34 -1.80 -15.34
N GLY A 114 6.53 -2.50 -14.23
CA GLY A 114 7.12 -3.84 -14.15
C GLY A 114 6.18 -4.98 -14.49
N GLY A 115 4.92 -4.71 -14.82
CA GLY A 115 3.92 -5.72 -15.17
C GLY A 115 3.51 -6.62 -14.01
N LEU A 116 3.59 -6.13 -12.75
CA LEU A 116 3.34 -6.94 -11.56
C LEU A 116 1.86 -6.98 -11.15
N PHE A 117 1.00 -6.13 -11.75
CA PHE A 117 -0.42 -6.04 -11.41
C PHE A 117 -1.33 -6.32 -12.59
N THR A 118 -2.43 -6.99 -12.31
CA THR A 118 -3.51 -7.25 -13.27
C THR A 118 -4.30 -5.97 -13.56
N LYS A 119 -4.74 -5.79 -14.81
CA LYS A 119 -5.73 -4.75 -15.10
C LYS A 119 -7.05 -5.06 -14.42
N LEU A 120 -7.60 -4.06 -13.76
CA LEU A 120 -8.87 -4.17 -13.04
C LEU A 120 -10.05 -4.10 -13.99
N ASP A 121 -10.97 -5.04 -13.86
CA ASP A 121 -12.31 -4.94 -14.41
C ASP A 121 -13.19 -4.14 -13.45
N LYS A 122 -13.32 -2.85 -13.72
CA LYS A 122 -14.09 -1.91 -12.88
C LYS A 122 -15.57 -2.29 -12.77
N SER A 123 -16.11 -3.02 -13.75
CA SER A 123 -17.51 -3.49 -13.72
C SER A 123 -17.76 -4.51 -12.60
N LYS A 124 -16.72 -5.20 -12.13
CA LYS A 124 -16.73 -6.13 -10.99
C LYS A 124 -16.65 -5.45 -9.63
N ILE A 125 -16.36 -4.15 -9.59
CA ILE A 125 -16.33 -3.36 -8.35
C ILE A 125 -17.66 -2.62 -8.23
N ALA A 126 -18.67 -3.27 -7.63
CA ALA A 126 -20.03 -2.75 -7.55
C ALA A 126 -20.15 -1.35 -6.93
N THR A 127 -19.21 -0.99 -6.06
CA THR A 127 -19.14 0.29 -5.35
C THR A 127 -18.12 1.27 -5.94
N TYR A 128 -17.61 1.03 -7.16
CA TYR A 128 -16.61 1.90 -7.79
C TYR A 128 -17.08 3.36 -7.91
N GLY A 129 -18.37 3.58 -8.11
CA GLY A 129 -18.98 4.91 -8.17
C GLY A 129 -18.99 5.70 -6.85
N ASN A 130 -18.66 5.04 -5.74
CA ASN A 130 -18.55 5.71 -4.42
C ASN A 130 -17.22 6.45 -4.22
N LEU A 131 -16.25 6.25 -5.14
CA LEU A 131 -14.90 6.77 -4.99
C LEU A 131 -14.83 8.27 -5.24
N ASP A 132 -14.04 8.96 -4.41
CA ASP A 132 -13.81 10.40 -4.47
C ASP A 132 -13.08 10.79 -5.77
N PRO A 133 -13.68 11.66 -6.61
CA PRO A 133 -13.04 12.12 -7.85
C PRO A 133 -11.69 12.81 -7.62
N PHE A 134 -11.49 13.50 -6.48
CA PHE A 134 -10.20 14.11 -6.14
C PHE A 134 -9.13 13.04 -5.97
N VAL A 135 -9.39 12.00 -5.17
CA VAL A 135 -8.45 10.90 -4.95
C VAL A 135 -8.16 10.16 -6.25
N MET A 136 -9.22 9.86 -7.02
CA MET A 136 -9.07 9.18 -8.33
C MET A 136 -8.23 9.98 -9.32
N LYS A 137 -8.33 11.32 -9.31
CA LYS A 137 -7.50 12.21 -10.13
C LYS A 137 -6.03 12.15 -9.70
N GLN A 138 -5.76 12.09 -8.38
CA GLN A 138 -4.38 11.94 -7.89
C GLN A 138 -3.78 10.61 -8.35
N LEU A 139 -4.52 9.52 -8.24
CA LEU A 139 -4.04 8.19 -8.66
C LEU A 139 -3.83 8.11 -10.18
N ALA A 140 -4.62 8.82 -10.98
CA ALA A 140 -4.46 8.84 -12.44
C ALA A 140 -3.10 9.37 -12.91
N SER A 141 -2.37 10.12 -12.07
CA SER A 141 -0.99 10.54 -12.35
C SER A 141 0.01 9.37 -12.25
N MET A 142 -0.32 8.33 -11.50
CA MET A 142 0.49 7.13 -11.32
C MET A 142 0.04 5.96 -12.20
N ASP A 143 -1.28 5.85 -12.42
CA ASP A 143 -1.92 4.80 -13.22
C ASP A 143 -2.91 5.45 -14.19
N ALA A 144 -2.47 5.72 -15.42
CA ALA A 144 -3.28 6.40 -16.41
C ALA A 144 -4.63 5.68 -16.63
N GLY A 145 -5.72 6.40 -16.34
CA GLY A 145 -7.07 5.85 -16.39
C GLY A 145 -7.42 4.92 -15.21
N ASN A 146 -6.61 4.87 -14.16
CA ASN A 146 -6.83 4.03 -12.97
C ASN A 146 -7.14 2.58 -13.37
N GLN A 147 -6.25 1.95 -14.15
CA GLN A 147 -6.49 0.63 -14.73
C GLN A 147 -6.03 -0.53 -13.84
N HIS A 148 -5.09 -0.31 -12.90
CA HIS A 148 -4.44 -1.37 -12.13
C HIS A 148 -4.61 -1.20 -10.63
N ILE A 149 -4.86 0.03 -10.16
CA ILE A 149 -4.98 0.35 -8.74
C ILE A 149 -6.28 1.08 -8.42
N VAL A 150 -6.76 0.85 -7.21
CA VAL A 150 -7.87 1.58 -6.60
C VAL A 150 -7.46 2.05 -5.20
N PRO A 151 -7.97 3.19 -4.69
CA PRO A 151 -7.48 3.77 -3.45
C PRO A 151 -7.83 2.93 -2.21
N TRP A 152 -6.92 2.89 -1.24
CA TRP A 152 -7.19 2.37 0.11
C TRP A 152 -7.50 3.53 1.06
N MET A 153 -6.47 4.19 1.56
CA MET A 153 -6.53 5.38 2.42
C MET A 153 -5.46 6.37 1.95
N TRP A 154 -5.48 7.57 2.49
CA TRP A 154 -4.46 8.56 2.18
C TRP A 154 -4.15 9.45 3.39
N GLY A 155 -2.98 10.06 3.39
CA GLY A 155 -2.52 10.89 4.48
C GLY A 155 -1.27 11.65 4.14
N THR A 156 -0.50 12.00 5.17
CA THR A 156 0.76 12.75 5.03
C THR A 156 1.79 12.28 6.04
N THR A 157 3.06 12.31 5.60
CA THR A 157 4.22 12.16 6.48
C THR A 157 4.46 13.49 7.18
N THR A 158 4.49 13.47 8.51
CA THR A 158 4.50 14.68 9.31
C THR A 158 5.23 14.49 10.64
N VAL A 159 5.07 15.45 11.57
CA VAL A 159 5.69 15.45 12.90
C VAL A 159 4.64 15.10 13.96
N GLY A 160 4.97 14.13 14.82
CA GLY A 160 4.21 13.82 16.03
C GLY A 160 4.99 14.19 17.29
N ILE A 161 4.29 14.68 18.29
CA ILE A 161 4.92 15.06 19.56
C ILE A 161 4.13 14.54 20.77
N ASN A 162 4.86 14.21 21.83
CA ASN A 162 4.32 14.21 23.19
C ASN A 162 4.54 15.61 23.77
N VAL A 163 3.46 16.37 23.89
CA VAL A 163 3.50 17.81 24.19
C VAL A 163 4.26 18.12 25.47
N ASP A 164 3.94 17.40 26.55
CA ASP A 164 4.48 17.71 27.87
C ASP A 164 5.94 17.29 27.99
N LYS A 165 6.29 16.12 27.47
CA LYS A 165 7.67 15.63 27.47
C LYS A 165 8.56 16.48 26.58
N LEU A 166 8.09 16.86 25.39
CA LEU A 166 8.86 17.73 24.50
C LEU A 166 9.08 19.11 25.11
N LYS A 167 8.03 19.73 25.70
CA LYS A 167 8.17 21.02 26.41
C LYS A 167 9.18 20.94 27.54
N ALA A 168 9.15 19.89 28.34
CA ALA A 168 10.12 19.68 29.41
C ALA A 168 11.55 19.55 28.85
N ALA A 169 11.75 18.79 27.78
CA ALA A 169 13.05 18.61 27.13
C ALA A 169 13.57 19.92 26.53
N LEU A 170 12.69 20.76 25.96
CA LEU A 170 13.06 22.05 25.39
C LEU A 170 13.53 23.08 26.47
N GLY A 171 13.16 22.87 27.74
CA GLY A 171 13.69 23.67 28.86
C GLY A 171 13.42 25.18 28.74
N GLY A 172 12.18 25.53 28.30
CA GLY A 172 11.78 26.93 28.10
C GLY A 172 12.07 27.50 26.71
N MET A 173 12.73 26.77 25.82
CA MET A 173 12.83 27.17 24.41
C MET A 173 11.42 27.15 23.79
N PRO A 174 10.99 28.20 23.04
CA PRO A 174 9.69 28.23 22.41
C PRO A 174 9.55 27.16 21.32
N MET A 175 8.33 26.69 21.12
CA MET A 175 8.01 25.85 19.98
C MET A 175 8.28 26.60 18.68
N PRO A 176 8.90 25.97 17.66
CA PRO A 176 9.16 26.64 16.40
C PRO A 176 7.88 26.81 15.58
N ASP A 177 7.83 27.81 14.74
CA ASP A 177 6.73 28.06 13.80
C ASP A 177 6.56 26.93 12.78
N ASN A 178 7.65 26.31 12.36
CA ASN A 178 7.66 25.21 11.42
C ASN A 178 7.99 23.90 12.17
N ALA A 179 7.07 22.98 12.19
CA ALA A 179 7.24 21.70 12.91
C ALA A 179 8.50 20.92 12.48
N TRP A 180 8.92 21.04 11.21
CA TRP A 180 10.17 20.42 10.75
C TRP A 180 11.42 20.90 11.51
N ASP A 181 11.41 22.10 12.05
CA ASP A 181 12.54 22.64 12.82
C ASP A 181 12.85 21.77 14.05
N LEU A 182 11.84 21.15 14.66
CA LEU A 182 12.02 20.25 15.81
C LEU A 182 12.98 19.11 15.52
N ILE A 183 13.00 18.64 14.28
CA ILE A 183 13.83 17.51 13.83
C ILE A 183 15.10 17.99 13.12
N PHE A 184 14.95 18.93 12.18
CA PHE A 184 16.03 19.27 11.25
C PHE A 184 16.95 20.39 11.73
N LYS A 185 16.58 21.14 12.78
CA LYS A 185 17.48 22.10 13.44
C LYS A 185 18.16 21.45 14.64
N PRO A 186 19.51 21.41 14.66
CA PRO A 186 20.27 20.78 15.73
C PRO A 186 19.87 21.26 17.12
N GLU A 187 19.64 22.56 17.30
CA GLU A 187 19.31 23.15 18.61
C GLU A 187 18.01 22.60 19.23
N TYR A 188 17.04 22.15 18.41
CA TYR A 188 15.83 21.48 18.88
C TYR A 188 16.04 19.96 19.05
N ALA A 189 16.65 19.33 18.05
CA ALA A 189 16.89 17.90 18.07
C ALA A 189 17.80 17.45 19.23
N GLU A 190 18.84 18.22 19.54
CA GLU A 190 19.73 17.96 20.68
C GLU A 190 19.00 17.97 22.03
N LYS A 191 18.06 18.91 22.21
CA LYS A 191 17.22 18.94 23.41
C LYS A 191 16.22 17.79 23.45
N ALA A 192 15.51 17.54 22.35
CA ALA A 192 14.51 16.48 22.23
C ALA A 192 15.13 15.08 22.35
N LYS A 193 16.44 14.91 22.09
CA LYS A 193 17.17 13.66 22.28
C LYS A 193 16.95 13.05 23.67
N SER A 194 16.84 13.89 24.70
CA SER A 194 16.67 13.43 26.10
C SER A 194 15.35 12.70 26.35
N CYS A 195 14.34 12.93 25.52
CA CYS A 195 13.02 12.27 25.63
C CYS A 195 12.69 11.34 24.46
N GLY A 196 13.65 11.10 23.56
CA GLY A 196 13.58 10.13 22.49
C GLY A 196 12.98 10.69 21.20
N ILE A 197 13.75 10.51 20.10
CA ILE A 197 13.35 10.89 18.73
C ILE A 197 13.31 9.64 17.86
N SER A 198 12.20 9.44 17.14
CA SER A 198 12.09 8.40 16.11
C SER A 198 11.85 9.00 14.73
N VAL A 199 12.39 8.34 13.71
CA VAL A 199 12.06 8.61 12.32
C VAL A 199 11.64 7.33 11.63
N LEU A 200 10.78 7.43 10.60
CA LEU A 200 10.35 6.28 9.81
C LEU A 200 11.56 5.56 9.20
N ASP A 201 11.54 4.23 9.24
CA ASP A 201 12.56 3.39 8.61
C ASP A 201 12.32 3.27 7.10
N SER A 202 12.23 4.42 6.44
CA SER A 202 12.00 4.52 5.01
C SER A 202 12.65 5.77 4.43
N GLY A 203 13.56 5.58 3.49
CA GLY A 203 14.16 6.69 2.74
C GLY A 203 13.13 7.40 1.85
N ASP A 204 12.06 6.72 1.47
CA ASP A 204 10.97 7.26 0.67
C ASP A 204 10.16 8.33 1.42
N GLU A 205 10.13 8.25 2.73
CA GLU A 205 9.42 9.19 3.59
C GLU A 205 10.35 10.33 4.07
N ILE A 206 11.56 9.99 4.45
CA ILE A 206 12.46 10.93 5.10
C ILE A 206 13.11 11.89 4.11
N PHE A 207 13.51 11.43 2.89
CA PHE A 207 14.13 12.31 1.91
C PHE A 207 13.19 13.38 1.36
N PRO A 208 11.91 13.08 0.98
CA PRO A 208 10.97 14.12 0.59
C PRO A 208 10.73 15.18 1.67
N ALA A 209 10.64 14.77 2.95
CA ALA A 209 10.52 15.70 4.07
C ALA A 209 11.77 16.61 4.20
N ALA A 210 12.97 16.02 4.15
CA ALA A 210 14.23 16.78 4.21
C ALA A 210 14.41 17.73 3.01
N LEU A 211 14.07 17.26 1.79
CA LEU A 211 14.10 18.10 0.58
C LEU A 211 13.12 19.27 0.68
N ARG A 212 11.88 18.99 1.12
CA ARG A 212 10.87 20.03 1.34
C ARG A 212 11.35 21.08 2.36
N TYR A 213 11.96 20.63 3.45
CA TYR A 213 12.54 21.50 4.46
C TYR A 213 13.64 22.39 3.89
N LEU A 214 14.48 21.87 2.99
CA LEU A 214 15.53 22.63 2.30
C LEU A 214 15.01 23.55 1.19
N GLY A 215 13.70 23.64 0.97
CA GLY A 215 13.09 24.40 -0.12
C GLY A 215 13.32 23.78 -1.52
N LYS A 216 13.64 22.49 -1.57
CA LYS A 216 13.81 21.71 -2.80
C LYS A 216 12.54 20.95 -3.17
N PRO A 217 12.38 20.60 -4.47
CA PRO A 217 11.29 19.69 -4.84
C PRO A 217 11.42 18.36 -4.08
N PRO A 218 10.36 17.88 -3.40
CA PRO A 218 10.40 16.63 -2.63
C PRO A 218 10.82 15.41 -3.45
N TYR A 219 10.48 15.43 -4.73
CA TYR A 219 10.80 14.39 -5.71
C TYR A 219 11.76 14.92 -6.79
N SER A 220 12.82 15.62 -6.34
CA SER A 220 13.82 16.22 -7.22
C SER A 220 14.41 15.19 -8.18
N LYS A 221 14.68 15.61 -9.42
CA LYS A 221 15.40 14.80 -10.42
C LYS A 221 16.92 15.07 -10.36
N ASN A 222 17.36 16.01 -9.50
CA ASN A 222 18.75 16.39 -9.38
C ASN A 222 19.42 15.62 -8.22
N PRO A 223 20.43 14.77 -8.50
CA PRO A 223 21.17 14.04 -7.46
C PRO A 223 21.80 14.93 -6.39
N ALA A 224 22.21 16.17 -6.74
CA ALA A 224 22.82 17.09 -5.79
C ALA A 224 21.87 17.53 -4.67
N ASP A 225 20.55 17.59 -4.93
CA ASP A 225 19.56 17.89 -3.92
C ASP A 225 19.49 16.78 -2.86
N TYR A 226 19.59 15.52 -3.27
CA TYR A 226 19.64 14.36 -2.35
C TYR A 226 20.92 14.33 -1.54
N GLN A 227 22.06 14.75 -2.12
CA GLN A 227 23.32 14.90 -1.37
C GLN A 227 23.19 16.00 -0.29
N ALA A 228 22.52 17.10 -0.62
CA ALA A 228 22.26 18.16 0.35
C ALA A 228 21.33 17.68 1.49
N ALA A 229 20.28 16.94 1.14
CA ALA A 229 19.38 16.31 2.13
C ALA A 229 20.13 15.27 2.99
N GLY A 230 20.99 14.45 2.39
CA GLY A 230 21.85 13.50 3.12
C GLY A 230 22.70 14.20 4.17
N LYS A 231 23.38 15.31 3.82
CA LYS A 231 24.17 16.12 4.77
C LYS A 231 23.33 16.72 5.90
N LEU A 232 22.06 17.08 5.62
CA LEU A 232 21.14 17.52 6.67
C LEU A 232 20.84 16.38 7.64
N LEU A 233 20.55 15.19 7.11
CA LEU A 233 20.22 14.00 7.89
C LEU A 233 21.43 13.52 8.72
N GLU A 234 22.63 13.51 8.16
CA GLU A 234 23.87 13.18 8.88
C GLU A 234 24.06 14.06 10.13
N ARG A 235 23.77 15.36 10.04
CA ARG A 235 23.90 16.29 11.18
C ARG A 235 22.94 15.97 12.33
N ILE A 236 21.74 15.49 12.03
CA ILE A 236 20.76 15.16 13.06
C ILE A 236 20.87 13.71 13.54
N ARG A 237 21.60 12.85 12.83
CA ARG A 237 21.73 11.42 13.15
C ARG A 237 22.07 11.12 14.61
N PRO A 238 23.02 11.85 15.26
CA PRO A 238 23.38 11.60 16.66
C PRO A 238 22.22 11.80 17.67
N ASN A 239 21.14 12.45 17.23
CA ASN A 239 19.97 12.74 18.07
C ASN A 239 18.84 11.73 17.88
N ILE A 240 18.89 10.90 16.82
CA ILE A 240 17.85 9.92 16.52
C ILE A 240 18.06 8.66 17.37
N SER A 241 17.05 8.33 18.16
CA SER A 241 17.04 7.17 19.05
C SER A 241 16.57 5.90 18.36
N LEU A 242 15.62 6.03 17.41
CA LEU A 242 14.94 4.89 16.80
C LEU A 242 14.64 5.14 15.32
N PHE A 243 14.81 4.09 14.51
CA PHE A 243 14.32 4.01 13.14
C PHE A 243 13.22 2.95 13.11
N SER A 244 11.97 3.34 12.93
CA SER A 244 10.83 2.40 12.99
C SER A 244 9.66 2.92 12.18
N SER A 245 9.02 2.02 11.42
CA SER A 245 7.81 2.31 10.65
C SER A 245 6.53 1.72 11.26
N SER A 246 6.61 1.05 12.44
CA SER A 246 5.44 0.50 13.13
C SER A 246 5.54 0.62 14.66
N GLY A 247 6.66 0.23 15.26
CA GLY A 247 6.83 0.22 16.72
C GLY A 247 6.71 1.59 17.38
N TYR A 248 7.08 2.67 16.65
CA TYR A 248 7.03 4.03 17.17
C TYR A 248 5.64 4.48 17.64
N ILE A 249 4.55 3.87 17.14
CA ILE A 249 3.17 4.16 17.55
C ILE A 249 3.01 3.88 19.06
N ASN A 250 3.42 2.68 19.49
CA ASN A 250 3.33 2.28 20.87
C ASN A 250 4.32 3.04 21.77
N ASP A 251 5.53 3.29 21.26
CA ASP A 251 6.56 4.04 21.98
C ASP A 251 6.14 5.49 22.23
N LEU A 252 5.52 6.14 21.24
CA LEU A 252 4.96 7.48 21.38
C LEU A 252 3.77 7.49 22.34
N ALA A 253 2.83 6.52 22.20
CA ALA A 253 1.68 6.38 23.08
C ALA A 253 2.08 6.10 24.52
N GLY A 254 3.09 5.26 24.74
CA GLY A 254 3.66 4.91 26.04
C GLY A 254 4.55 6.01 26.63
N GLY A 255 5.01 6.95 25.80
CA GLY A 255 5.83 8.09 26.21
C GLY A 255 7.33 7.77 26.34
N SER A 256 7.83 6.70 25.75
CA SER A 256 9.28 6.45 25.57
C SER A 256 9.88 7.31 24.45
N LEU A 257 9.01 7.84 23.56
CA LEU A 257 9.33 8.83 22.54
C LEU A 257 8.55 10.12 22.79
N CYS A 258 9.16 11.26 22.47
CA CYS A 258 8.51 12.56 22.56
C CYS A 258 8.39 13.29 21.22
N LEU A 259 9.13 12.83 20.21
CA LEU A 259 9.20 13.48 18.90
C LEU A 259 9.38 12.42 17.82
N VAL A 260 8.56 12.47 16.78
CA VAL A 260 8.62 11.49 15.70
C VAL A 260 8.43 12.17 14.33
N ILE A 261 9.11 11.67 13.29
CA ILE A 261 8.63 11.77 11.92
C ILE A 261 7.83 10.50 11.67
N GLY A 262 6.53 10.65 11.43
CA GLY A 262 5.60 9.54 11.26
C GLY A 262 4.44 9.91 10.34
N TRP A 263 3.54 8.97 10.13
CA TRP A 263 2.32 9.20 9.39
C TRP A 263 1.23 9.78 10.30
N ASN A 264 0.46 10.72 9.77
CA ASN A 264 -0.56 11.45 10.56
C ASN A 264 -1.59 10.54 11.24
N GLY A 265 -2.03 9.46 10.58
CA GLY A 265 -2.96 8.50 11.16
C GLY A 265 -2.32 7.70 12.30
N ASP A 266 -1.11 7.22 12.11
CA ASP A 266 -0.36 6.48 13.14
C ASP A 266 -0.13 7.33 14.40
N ILE A 267 0.23 8.61 14.23
CA ILE A 267 0.37 9.54 15.35
C ILE A 267 -0.99 9.75 16.02
N SER A 268 -2.07 9.80 15.25
CA SER A 268 -3.45 9.89 15.77
C SER A 268 -3.86 8.60 16.51
N ILE A 269 -3.44 7.43 16.03
CA ILE A 269 -3.60 6.14 16.74
C ILE A 269 -2.83 6.16 18.07
N ALA A 270 -1.59 6.66 18.06
CA ALA A 270 -0.82 6.81 19.30
C ALA A 270 -1.53 7.71 20.32
N ALA A 271 -2.11 8.83 19.86
CA ALA A 271 -2.91 9.72 20.71
C ALA A 271 -4.15 9.01 21.28
N ALA A 272 -4.86 8.22 20.46
CA ALA A 272 -6.02 7.44 20.89
C ALA A 272 -5.63 6.38 21.92
N ARG A 273 -4.55 5.62 21.67
CA ARG A 273 -4.01 4.60 22.62
C ARG A 273 -3.59 5.22 23.96
N ALA A 274 -2.92 6.37 23.95
CA ALA A 274 -2.53 7.08 25.16
C ALA A 274 -3.75 7.53 25.98
N LYS A 275 -4.77 8.06 25.31
CA LYS A 275 -6.04 8.47 25.93
C LYS A 275 -6.79 7.27 26.52
N GLU A 276 -6.89 6.18 25.79
CA GLU A 276 -7.55 4.94 26.21
C GLU A 276 -6.85 4.32 27.43
N ALA A 277 -5.53 4.28 27.42
CA ALA A 277 -4.70 3.82 28.51
C ALA A 277 -4.70 4.76 29.73
N LYS A 278 -5.22 6.00 29.59
CA LYS A 278 -5.23 7.04 30.65
C LYS A 278 -3.86 7.27 31.27
N ASN A 279 -2.79 7.17 30.46
CA ASN A 279 -1.41 7.19 30.93
C ASN A 279 -0.81 8.61 31.06
N GLY A 280 -1.60 9.65 30.80
CA GLY A 280 -1.19 11.05 30.91
C GLY A 280 -0.38 11.58 29.73
N ASN A 281 -0.08 10.79 28.72
CA ASN A 281 0.64 11.26 27.53
C ASN A 281 -0.29 12.03 26.60
N ASN A 282 0.07 13.29 26.30
CA ASN A 282 -0.64 14.18 25.40
C ASN A 282 0.04 14.21 24.03
N ILE A 283 -0.47 13.40 23.10
CA ILE A 283 0.11 13.24 21.78
C ILE A 283 -0.60 14.15 20.77
N GLN A 284 0.16 14.88 19.95
CA GLN A 284 -0.35 15.75 18.91
C GLN A 284 0.35 15.54 17.58
N VAL A 285 -0.43 15.65 16.50
CA VAL A 285 0.05 15.75 15.11
C VAL A 285 0.32 17.22 14.82
N LEU A 286 1.48 17.54 14.27
CA LEU A 286 1.85 18.88 13.83
C LEU A 286 1.99 18.91 12.31
N LEU A 287 1.16 19.72 11.64
CA LEU A 287 1.31 19.95 10.20
C LEU A 287 2.35 21.05 9.96
N PRO A 288 3.48 20.77 9.28
CA PRO A 288 4.53 21.74 9.08
C PRO A 288 4.08 22.96 8.27
N LYS A 289 4.51 24.16 8.66
CA LYS A 289 4.16 25.41 7.99
C LYS A 289 4.55 25.44 6.52
N THR A 290 5.69 24.84 6.18
CA THR A 290 6.17 24.71 4.80
C THR A 290 5.50 23.59 4.03
N GLY A 291 4.54 22.87 4.64
CA GLY A 291 3.85 21.72 4.06
C GLY A 291 4.65 20.43 4.18
N ALA A 292 4.02 19.37 3.73
CA ALA A 292 4.54 18.00 3.75
C ALA A 292 4.16 17.27 2.47
N VAL A 293 4.53 16.01 2.35
CA VAL A 293 4.15 15.16 1.21
C VAL A 293 2.93 14.34 1.55
N LEU A 294 2.01 14.24 0.59
CA LEU A 294 0.88 13.30 0.67
C LEU A 294 1.34 11.91 0.23
N PHE A 295 0.67 10.91 0.72
CA PHE A 295 0.69 9.57 0.16
C PHE A 295 -0.74 9.10 -0.10
N PHE A 296 -0.88 8.21 -1.05
CA PHE A 296 -2.13 7.51 -1.37
C PHE A 296 -1.80 6.03 -1.43
N ASP A 297 -2.30 5.27 -0.47
CA ASP A 297 -2.19 3.82 -0.50
C ASP A 297 -3.30 3.23 -1.36
N THR A 298 -2.98 2.15 -2.02
CA THR A 298 -3.83 1.61 -3.08
C THR A 298 -3.97 0.11 -2.94
N MET A 299 -5.12 -0.43 -3.33
CA MET A 299 -5.28 -1.86 -3.53
C MET A 299 -4.94 -2.22 -4.97
N ALA A 300 -4.17 -3.27 -5.14
CA ALA A 300 -3.84 -3.87 -6.43
C ALA A 300 -3.98 -5.40 -6.35
N ILE A 301 -4.26 -6.03 -7.49
CA ILE A 301 -4.33 -7.48 -7.64
C ILE A 301 -3.05 -7.94 -8.35
N PRO A 302 -2.15 -8.71 -7.70
CA PRO A 302 -0.96 -9.25 -8.34
C PRO A 302 -1.31 -10.14 -9.54
N VAL A 303 -0.41 -10.20 -10.54
CA VAL A 303 -0.62 -11.04 -11.74
C VAL A 303 -0.67 -12.53 -11.42
N ASP A 304 -0.14 -12.95 -10.29
CA ASP A 304 -0.12 -14.33 -9.81
C ASP A 304 -1.22 -14.63 -8.76
N ALA A 305 -2.17 -13.70 -8.55
CA ALA A 305 -3.31 -13.89 -7.66
C ALA A 305 -4.18 -15.08 -8.09
N GLN A 306 -4.57 -15.89 -7.12
CA GLN A 306 -5.36 -17.12 -7.37
C GLN A 306 -6.86 -16.92 -7.15
N HIS A 307 -7.26 -15.88 -6.38
CA HIS A 307 -8.66 -15.65 -5.97
C HIS A 307 -9.12 -14.24 -6.38
N VAL A 308 -9.07 -13.99 -7.70
CA VAL A 308 -9.34 -12.66 -8.28
C VAL A 308 -10.79 -12.20 -8.08
N GLU A 309 -11.76 -13.12 -8.20
CA GLU A 309 -13.18 -12.80 -7.98
C GLU A 309 -13.46 -12.47 -6.50
N ASN A 310 -12.78 -13.14 -5.57
CA ASN A 310 -12.88 -12.82 -4.14
C ASN A 310 -12.21 -11.49 -3.83
N ALA A 311 -11.13 -11.13 -4.53
CA ALA A 311 -10.50 -9.81 -4.41
C ALA A 311 -11.47 -8.69 -4.83
N TYR A 312 -12.20 -8.84 -5.94
CA TYR A 312 -13.23 -7.86 -6.36
C TYR A 312 -14.38 -7.74 -5.35
N LYS A 313 -14.80 -8.85 -4.74
CA LYS A 313 -15.82 -8.82 -3.67
C LYS A 313 -15.34 -8.03 -2.45
N PHE A 314 -14.08 -8.24 -2.04
CA PHE A 314 -13.49 -7.50 -0.92
C PHE A 314 -13.34 -6.01 -1.23
N ILE A 315 -12.83 -5.65 -2.40
CA ILE A 315 -12.72 -4.24 -2.84
C ILE A 315 -14.10 -3.58 -2.83
N SER A 316 -15.12 -4.26 -3.37
CA SER A 316 -16.51 -3.76 -3.36
C SER A 316 -17.05 -3.61 -1.93
N TYR A 317 -16.75 -4.54 -1.04
CA TYR A 317 -17.15 -4.51 0.36
C TYR A 317 -16.54 -3.31 1.10
N ILE A 318 -15.23 -3.08 0.91
CA ILE A 318 -14.50 -1.98 1.57
C ILE A 318 -15.04 -0.59 1.20
N TYR A 319 -15.56 -0.43 -0.02
CA TYR A 319 -16.11 0.88 -0.46
C TYR A 319 -17.60 1.08 -0.13
N ARG A 320 -18.21 0.22 0.66
CA ARG A 320 -19.51 0.51 1.29
C ARG A 320 -19.30 1.60 2.34
N SER A 321 -20.19 2.57 2.39
CA SER A 321 -20.04 3.75 3.25
C SER A 321 -19.82 3.41 4.73
N GLU A 322 -20.60 2.47 5.25
CA GLU A 322 -20.53 2.02 6.65
C GLU A 322 -19.22 1.28 6.96
N VAL A 323 -18.81 0.39 6.06
CA VAL A 323 -17.58 -0.38 6.20
C VAL A 323 -16.38 0.55 6.17
N ASN A 324 -16.35 1.45 5.18
CA ASN A 324 -15.27 2.42 5.02
C ASN A 324 -15.17 3.38 6.23
N ALA A 325 -16.32 3.84 6.75
CA ALA A 325 -16.34 4.63 7.98
C ALA A 325 -15.81 3.88 9.20
N GLY A 326 -16.10 2.57 9.30
CA GLY A 326 -15.54 1.69 10.33
C GLY A 326 -14.01 1.67 10.28
N LEU A 327 -13.44 1.57 9.07
CA LEU A 327 -12.00 1.68 8.86
C LEU A 327 -11.47 3.03 9.36
N VAL A 328 -12.03 4.15 8.88
CA VAL A 328 -11.61 5.51 9.27
C VAL A 328 -11.64 5.71 10.77
N ASN A 329 -12.71 5.26 11.43
CA ASN A 329 -12.88 5.38 12.88
C ASN A 329 -11.80 4.62 13.67
N LYS A 330 -11.18 3.60 13.07
CA LYS A 330 -10.12 2.80 13.70
C LYS A 330 -8.73 3.28 13.30
N VAL A 331 -8.47 3.43 12.00
CA VAL A 331 -7.12 3.70 11.50
C VAL A 331 -6.78 5.19 11.43
N LEU A 332 -7.76 6.07 11.58
CA LEU A 332 -7.60 7.53 11.67
C LEU A 332 -6.87 8.17 10.48
N TYR A 333 -7.10 7.62 9.28
CA TYR A 333 -6.65 8.18 8.00
C TYR A 333 -7.82 8.67 7.18
N ALA A 334 -7.56 9.61 6.28
CA ALA A 334 -8.55 10.06 5.32
C ALA A 334 -8.85 8.96 4.30
N ASN A 335 -10.10 8.91 3.87
CA ASN A 335 -10.64 7.83 3.06
C ASN A 335 -11.07 8.28 1.66
N PRO A 336 -11.18 7.35 0.71
CA PRO A 336 -11.60 7.64 -0.66
C PRO A 336 -13.12 7.58 -0.88
N VAL A 337 -13.94 7.47 0.16
CA VAL A 337 -15.40 7.29 0.05
C VAL A 337 -16.13 8.43 0.76
N PRO A 338 -16.49 9.53 0.06
CA PRO A 338 -17.12 10.71 0.66
C PRO A 338 -18.42 10.39 1.40
N SER A 339 -19.22 9.46 0.88
CA SER A 339 -20.49 9.05 1.51
C SER A 339 -20.32 8.35 2.86
N ALA A 340 -19.10 7.97 3.24
CA ALA A 340 -18.79 7.42 4.56
C ALA A 340 -18.90 8.47 5.68
N ALA A 341 -18.77 9.77 5.34
CA ALA A 341 -18.73 10.87 6.32
C ALA A 341 -19.90 10.83 7.33
N LYS A 342 -21.10 10.45 6.90
CA LYS A 342 -22.29 10.34 7.77
C LYS A 342 -22.21 9.24 8.83
N PHE A 343 -21.26 8.30 8.71
CA PHE A 343 -21.04 7.20 9.65
C PHE A 343 -19.72 7.32 10.41
N ILE A 344 -18.88 8.30 10.05
CA ILE A 344 -17.64 8.61 10.78
C ILE A 344 -18.00 9.32 12.08
N LYS A 345 -17.35 8.93 13.17
CA LYS A 345 -17.53 9.56 14.48
C LYS A 345 -17.20 11.05 14.40
N PRO A 346 -18.00 11.93 15.03
CA PRO A 346 -17.79 13.38 14.93
C PRO A 346 -16.40 13.84 15.35
N GLU A 347 -15.82 13.22 16.38
CA GLU A 347 -14.46 13.53 16.85
C GLU A 347 -13.39 13.17 15.84
N VAL A 348 -13.60 12.16 15.00
CA VAL A 348 -12.68 11.77 13.92
C VAL A 348 -12.90 12.66 12.70
N LEU A 349 -14.15 12.90 12.32
CA LEU A 349 -14.50 13.74 11.16
C LEU A 349 -14.00 15.19 11.34
N ASN A 350 -14.04 15.71 12.57
CA ASN A 350 -13.56 17.06 12.90
C ASN A 350 -12.06 17.11 13.23
N ASN A 351 -11.35 15.98 13.21
CA ASN A 351 -9.93 15.95 13.45
C ASN A 351 -9.16 16.41 12.18
N LYS A 352 -8.61 17.62 12.26
CA LYS A 352 -7.84 18.22 11.15
C LYS A 352 -6.53 17.50 10.82
N ALA A 353 -6.05 16.64 11.71
CA ALA A 353 -4.93 15.77 11.41
C ALA A 353 -5.34 14.60 10.50
N VAL A 354 -6.61 14.19 10.49
CA VAL A 354 -7.18 13.16 9.63
C VAL A 354 -7.75 13.81 8.36
N PHE A 355 -8.68 14.76 8.55
CA PHE A 355 -9.33 15.49 7.45
C PHE A 355 -8.80 16.92 7.41
N MET A 356 -7.69 17.08 6.66
CA MET A 356 -7.00 18.37 6.55
C MET A 356 -7.89 19.45 5.98
N ALA A 357 -7.77 20.67 6.53
CA ALA A 357 -8.45 21.82 5.99
C ALA A 357 -7.91 22.18 4.58
N PRO A 358 -8.72 22.83 3.71
CA PRO A 358 -8.27 23.21 2.37
C PRO A 358 -6.97 24.03 2.35
N GLU A 359 -6.78 24.94 3.30
CA GLU A 359 -5.57 25.73 3.46
C GLU A 359 -4.34 24.88 3.78
N ASP A 360 -4.50 23.80 4.52
CA ASP A 360 -3.42 22.84 4.79
C ASP A 360 -3.13 21.98 3.57
N LEU A 361 -4.16 21.48 2.89
CA LEU A 361 -4.02 20.70 1.65
C LEU A 361 -3.28 21.48 0.55
N ASN A 362 -3.52 22.78 0.43
CA ASN A 362 -2.83 23.64 -0.55
C ASN A 362 -1.31 23.72 -0.34
N ARG A 363 -0.82 23.37 0.86
CA ARG A 363 0.62 23.33 1.17
C ARG A 363 1.24 21.95 0.96
N MET A 364 0.41 20.92 0.79
CA MET A 364 0.87 19.56 0.61
C MET A 364 1.31 19.32 -0.83
N VAL A 365 2.22 18.36 -0.99
CA VAL A 365 2.73 17.97 -2.31
C VAL A 365 2.29 16.54 -2.59
N PRO A 366 1.62 16.29 -3.71
CA PRO A 366 1.25 14.93 -4.10
C PRO A 366 2.50 14.07 -4.36
N PRO A 367 2.41 12.74 -4.22
CA PRO A 367 3.53 11.86 -4.49
C PRO A 367 3.90 11.88 -5.98
N GLU A 368 5.19 11.68 -6.26
CA GLU A 368 5.71 11.48 -7.62
C GLU A 368 6.66 10.28 -7.62
N ALA A 369 6.65 9.54 -8.73
CA ALA A 369 7.63 8.49 -8.94
C ALA A 369 8.98 9.09 -9.35
N VAL A 370 10.06 8.60 -8.75
CA VAL A 370 11.43 8.99 -9.12
C VAL A 370 12.12 7.91 -9.94
N SER A 371 13.16 8.29 -10.71
CA SER A 371 13.92 7.33 -11.51
C SER A 371 14.63 6.27 -10.65
N SER A 372 14.98 5.14 -11.27
CA SER A 372 15.72 4.07 -10.60
C SER A 372 17.08 4.55 -10.05
N ASP A 373 17.74 5.49 -10.73
CA ASP A 373 19.02 6.06 -10.27
C ASP A 373 18.84 6.89 -9.01
N ILE A 374 17.82 7.73 -8.96
CA ILE A 374 17.47 8.50 -7.77
C ILE A 374 17.08 7.57 -6.62
N ARG A 375 16.30 6.52 -6.87
CA ARG A 375 15.98 5.53 -5.82
C ARG A 375 17.23 4.88 -5.25
N ARG A 376 18.15 4.39 -6.11
CA ARG A 376 19.41 3.79 -5.67
C ARG A 376 20.26 4.78 -4.85
N LEU A 377 20.34 6.03 -5.31
CA LEU A 377 21.04 7.08 -4.57
C LEU A 377 20.41 7.30 -3.20
N ARG A 378 19.11 7.46 -3.14
CA ARG A 378 18.34 7.68 -1.91
C ARG A 378 18.51 6.52 -0.93
N THR A 379 18.36 5.28 -1.40
CA THR A 379 18.57 4.08 -0.57
C THR A 379 19.97 4.07 0.04
N ARG A 380 21.01 4.34 -0.76
CA ARG A 380 22.39 4.41 -0.25
C ARG A 380 22.56 5.50 0.81
N LEU A 381 22.10 6.73 0.53
CA LEU A 381 22.18 7.85 1.48
C LEU A 381 21.35 7.57 2.75
N TYR A 382 20.21 6.91 2.62
CA TYR A 382 19.40 6.51 3.78
C TYR A 382 20.12 5.47 4.63
N THR A 383 20.75 4.48 4.01
CA THR A 383 21.57 3.49 4.72
C THR A 383 22.70 4.15 5.50
N THR A 384 23.45 5.09 4.88
CA THR A 384 24.46 5.90 5.55
C THR A 384 23.87 6.67 6.74
N PHE A 385 22.74 7.34 6.54
CA PHE A 385 22.05 8.04 7.64
C PHE A 385 21.66 7.09 8.77
N LYS A 386 21.09 5.93 8.47
CA LYS A 386 20.62 4.97 9.47
C LYS A 386 21.79 4.37 10.25
N THR A 387 22.85 3.96 9.58
CA THR A 387 24.01 3.29 10.19
C THR A 387 24.99 4.27 10.84
N GLY A 388 25.03 5.52 10.38
CA GLY A 388 26.01 6.52 10.84
C GLY A 388 27.41 6.30 10.26
N LEU A 389 27.54 5.50 9.17
CA LEU A 389 28.81 5.12 8.52
C LEU A 389 29.04 5.90 7.23
#